data_ca825524de0d33aad44a9c842b20f3a6
#
_entry.id   ca825524de0d33aad44a9c842b20f3a6
#
_cell.length_a   1.000
_cell.length_b   1.000
_cell.length_c   1.000
_cell.angle_alpha   90.00
_cell.angle_beta   90.00
_cell.angle_gamma   90.00
#
_symmetry.space_group_name_H-M   'P 1'
#
loop_
_entity.id
_entity.type
_entity.pdbx_description
1 polymer ?
#
loop_
_entity_poly.entity_id
_entity_poly.type
_entity_poly.pdbx_seq_one_letter_code
_entity_poly.pdbx_strand_id
1 'polypeptide(L)'
;GLNYMRTGYSISAPAGQSKLPVFANALNERGLNNLSWANTVFVPVSEQNFLIFQGSLDLSGDYDWSLQPLATTRWSLAAIYGKRVSETKRWGLGLARTYRVGNLNYVPVLMYDVTSSDRKWGTEILFPARAHGRYNFSKNSLLLFGYELEGQSYRMDALSKGNNSYEIRRGELRPRLE
;
A
#
# COMPACT_ATOMS: atom_id res chain seq x y z
N GLY A 1 4.18 -10.01 7.27
CA GLY A 1 3.89 -9.35 8.54
C GLY A 1 2.41 -9.09 8.72
N LEU A 2 2.01 -8.88 9.98
CA LEU A 2 0.67 -8.47 10.38
C LEU A 2 0.74 -7.02 10.84
N ASN A 3 -0.18 -6.18 10.39
CA ASN A 3 -0.27 -4.79 10.78
C ASN A 3 -1.71 -4.41 11.12
N TYR A 4 -1.89 -3.64 12.20
CA TYR A 4 -3.18 -3.07 12.58
C TYR A 4 -3.04 -1.56 12.74
N MET A 5 -3.96 -0.83 12.14
CA MET A 5 -4.03 0.63 12.24
C MET A 5 -5.48 1.06 12.49
N ARG A 6 -5.66 1.98 13.42
CA ARG A 6 -6.94 2.65 13.66
C ARG A 6 -6.76 4.15 13.49
N THR A 7 -7.65 4.75 12.71
CA THR A 7 -7.70 6.20 12.52
C THR A 7 -8.99 6.72 13.13
N GLY A 8 -8.89 7.53 14.17
CA GLY A 8 -10.00 8.27 14.75
C GLY A 8 -10.19 9.61 14.05
N TYR A 9 -11.41 10.09 13.99
CA TYR A 9 -11.76 11.39 13.43
C TYR A 9 -12.44 12.26 14.46
N SER A 10 -12.19 13.56 14.39
CA SER A 10 -12.88 14.58 15.18
C SER A 10 -13.34 15.67 14.21
N ILE A 11 -14.53 15.50 13.68
CA ILE A 11 -15.14 16.42 12.71
C ILE A 11 -16.17 17.25 13.45
N SER A 12 -16.05 18.58 13.39
CA SER A 12 -16.98 19.51 13.98
C SER A 12 -17.89 20.12 12.91
N ALA A 13 -19.12 20.45 13.29
CA ALA A 13 -20.01 21.17 12.39
C ALA A 13 -19.47 22.58 12.10
N PRO A 14 -19.56 23.06 10.86
CA PRO A 14 -19.26 24.46 10.55
C PRO A 14 -20.14 25.43 11.36
N ALA A 15 -19.62 26.61 11.60
CA ALA A 15 -20.38 27.66 12.29
C ALA A 15 -21.73 27.89 11.60
N GLY A 16 -22.83 27.84 12.37
CA GLY A 16 -24.20 28.00 11.88
C GLY A 16 -24.93 26.71 11.47
N GLN A 17 -24.26 25.53 11.52
CA GLN A 17 -24.93 24.25 11.32
C GLN A 17 -25.03 23.49 12.65
N SER A 18 -26.25 23.07 12.99
CA SER A 18 -26.53 22.35 14.25
C SER A 18 -26.31 20.82 14.17
N LYS A 19 -26.14 20.26 12.98
CA LYS A 19 -26.00 18.81 12.77
C LYS A 19 -24.88 18.50 11.77
N LEU A 20 -24.06 17.53 12.11
CA LEU A 20 -23.11 16.93 11.18
C LEU A 20 -23.84 16.06 10.15
N PRO A 21 -23.33 15.96 8.91
CA PRO A 21 -23.76 14.93 7.97
C PRO A 21 -23.61 13.53 8.59
N VAL A 22 -24.50 12.61 8.23
CA VAL A 22 -24.50 11.22 8.75
C VAL A 22 -23.14 10.54 8.60
N PHE A 23 -22.48 10.82 7.50
CA PHE A 23 -21.13 10.35 7.23
C PHE A 23 -20.09 10.84 8.27
N ALA A 24 -20.11 12.12 8.62
CA ALA A 24 -19.17 12.69 9.58
C ALA A 24 -19.41 12.15 11.00
N ASN A 25 -20.68 11.94 11.39
CA ASN A 25 -21.01 11.30 12.65
C ASN A 25 -20.50 9.87 12.71
N ALA A 26 -20.71 9.07 11.66
CA ALA A 26 -20.24 7.70 11.60
C ALA A 26 -18.71 7.61 11.74
N LEU A 27 -17.97 8.52 11.12
CA LEU A 27 -16.50 8.59 11.27
C LEU A 27 -16.07 8.98 12.68
N ASN A 28 -16.75 9.94 13.31
CA ASN A 28 -16.45 10.36 14.68
C ASN A 28 -16.70 9.26 15.70
N GLU A 29 -17.78 8.49 15.52
CA GLU A 29 -18.16 7.44 16.47
C GLU A 29 -17.31 6.17 16.33
N ARG A 30 -17.05 5.73 15.10
CA ARG A 30 -16.44 4.42 14.82
C ARG A 30 -14.96 4.51 14.44
N GLY A 31 -14.57 5.59 13.75
CA GLY A 31 -13.27 5.67 13.11
C GLY A 31 -13.13 4.70 11.93
N LEU A 32 -11.91 4.55 11.45
CA LEU A 32 -11.56 3.57 10.41
C LEU A 32 -10.52 2.60 10.94
N ASN A 33 -10.80 1.33 10.78
CA ASN A 33 -9.91 0.23 11.17
C ASN A 33 -9.30 -0.40 9.92
N ASN A 34 -8.04 -0.75 9.98
CA ASN A 34 -7.34 -1.54 8.98
C ASN A 34 -6.57 -2.65 9.69
N LEU A 35 -6.85 -3.88 9.34
CA LEU A 35 -6.04 -5.03 9.69
C LEU A 35 -5.51 -5.62 8.39
N SER A 36 -4.20 -5.64 8.24
CA SER A 36 -3.55 -6.17 7.04
C SER A 36 -2.54 -7.26 7.38
N TRP A 37 -2.53 -8.28 6.55
CA TRP A 37 -1.54 -9.34 6.55
C TRP A 37 -0.88 -9.41 5.18
N ALA A 38 0.44 -9.28 5.14
CA ALA A 38 1.19 -9.30 3.89
C ALA A 38 2.43 -10.19 4.01
N ASN A 39 2.67 -10.95 2.95
CA ASN A 39 3.86 -11.78 2.80
C ASN A 39 4.49 -11.59 1.42
N THR A 40 5.81 -11.75 1.41
CA THR A 40 6.61 -11.79 0.20
C THR A 40 7.42 -13.07 0.20
N VAL A 41 7.35 -13.82 -0.90
CA VAL A 41 8.10 -15.04 -1.13
C VAL A 41 9.04 -14.79 -2.29
N PHE A 42 10.32 -15.05 -2.06
CA PHE A 42 11.36 -15.01 -3.08
C PHE A 42 11.73 -16.44 -3.46
N VAL A 43 11.66 -16.74 -4.75
CA VAL A 43 11.97 -18.08 -5.29
C VAL A 43 13.11 -17.96 -6.31
N PRO A 44 14.31 -18.41 -6.00
CA PRO A 44 15.38 -18.52 -7.00
C PRO A 44 15.01 -19.60 -8.02
N VAL A 45 15.02 -19.25 -9.31
CA VAL A 45 14.73 -20.15 -10.42
C VAL A 45 16.03 -20.68 -11.03
N SER A 46 17.06 -19.83 -11.07
CA SER A 46 18.41 -20.15 -11.48
C SER A 46 19.41 -19.22 -10.78
N GLU A 47 20.69 -19.34 -11.09
CA GLU A 47 21.71 -18.41 -10.55
C GLU A 47 21.42 -16.95 -10.87
N GLN A 48 20.78 -16.69 -12.01
CA GLN A 48 20.48 -15.33 -12.48
C GLN A 48 19.01 -14.96 -12.40
N ASN A 49 18.10 -15.92 -12.39
CA ASN A 49 16.66 -15.65 -12.49
C ASN A 49 15.94 -15.96 -11.19
N PHE A 50 14.93 -15.17 -10.88
CA PHE A 50 14.12 -15.34 -9.68
C PHE A 50 12.67 -14.94 -9.91
N LEU A 51 11.80 -15.43 -9.05
CA LEU A 51 10.41 -15.03 -8.94
C LEU A 51 10.19 -14.37 -7.58
N ILE A 52 9.37 -13.31 -7.56
CA ILE A 52 8.86 -12.71 -6.35
C ILE A 52 7.34 -12.83 -6.39
N PHE A 53 6.77 -13.41 -5.35
CA PHE A 53 5.33 -13.41 -5.11
C PHE A 53 5.06 -12.56 -3.87
N GLN A 54 4.15 -11.62 -4.00
CA GLN A 54 3.71 -10.79 -2.90
C GLN A 54 2.20 -10.89 -2.78
N GLY A 55 1.71 -11.29 -1.61
CA GLY A 55 0.30 -11.39 -1.31
C GLY A 55 -0.08 -10.55 -0.11
N SER A 56 -1.25 -9.93 -0.13
CA SER A 56 -1.83 -9.28 1.03
C SER A 56 -3.32 -9.57 1.18
N LEU A 57 -3.76 -9.59 2.44
CA LEU A 57 -5.15 -9.61 2.86
C LEU A 57 -5.37 -8.37 3.73
N ASP A 58 -6.35 -7.56 3.36
CA ASP A 58 -6.65 -6.32 4.01
C ASP A 58 -8.13 -6.31 4.44
N LEU A 59 -8.36 -6.12 5.73
CA LEU A 59 -9.68 -5.81 6.30
C LEU A 59 -9.70 -4.33 6.64
N SER A 60 -10.48 -3.55 5.89
CA SER A 60 -10.48 -2.09 6.04
C SER A 60 -11.90 -1.55 6.06
N GLY A 61 -12.29 -0.86 7.14
CA GLY A 61 -13.62 -0.29 7.27
C GLY A 61 -13.90 0.33 8.63
N ASP A 62 -15.14 0.76 8.83
CA ASP A 62 -15.68 1.23 10.09
C ASP A 62 -16.27 0.11 10.95
N TYR A 63 -15.86 -1.13 10.70
CA TYR A 63 -16.38 -2.31 11.39
C TYR A 63 -16.03 -2.27 12.88
N ASP A 64 -16.98 -2.72 13.68
CA ASP A 64 -16.66 -3.24 14.98
C ASP A 64 -16.43 -4.77 14.84
N TRP A 65 -15.62 -5.35 15.70
CA TRP A 65 -15.17 -6.75 15.62
C TRP A 65 -16.32 -7.78 15.71
N SER A 66 -17.55 -7.35 15.93
CA SER A 66 -18.74 -8.18 15.98
C SER A 66 -19.38 -8.44 14.61
N LEU A 67 -19.03 -7.68 13.57
CA LEU A 67 -19.71 -7.69 12.28
C LEU A 67 -18.80 -8.24 11.16
N GLN A 68 -19.18 -9.38 10.64
CA GLN A 68 -18.79 -10.09 9.41
C GLN A 68 -17.51 -9.56 8.68
N PRO A 69 -16.31 -9.90 9.13
CA PRO A 69 -15.08 -9.39 8.55
C PRO A 69 -14.87 -9.80 7.08
N LEU A 70 -15.50 -10.87 6.61
CA LEU A 70 -15.33 -11.36 5.25
C LEU A 70 -15.84 -10.40 4.17
N ALA A 71 -16.88 -9.63 4.45
CA ALA A 71 -17.45 -8.68 3.49
C ALA A 71 -16.54 -7.47 3.24
N THR A 72 -15.64 -7.16 4.20
CA THR A 72 -14.68 -6.06 4.13
C THR A 72 -13.29 -6.51 3.72
N THR A 73 -13.08 -7.82 3.53
CA THR A 73 -11.79 -8.39 3.18
C THR A 73 -11.46 -8.16 1.71
N ARG A 74 -10.28 -7.66 1.46
CA ARG A 74 -9.70 -7.50 0.13
C ARG A 74 -8.37 -8.21 0.07
N TRP A 75 -8.07 -8.78 -1.08
CA TRP A 75 -6.79 -9.41 -1.30
C TRP A 75 -6.08 -8.83 -2.53
N SER A 76 -4.79 -8.73 -2.42
CA SER A 76 -3.92 -8.32 -3.52
C SER A 76 -2.84 -9.38 -3.73
N LEU A 77 -2.43 -9.54 -4.97
CA LEU A 77 -1.39 -10.47 -5.36
C LEU A 77 -0.53 -9.81 -6.43
N ALA A 78 0.79 -9.93 -6.30
CA ALA A 78 1.74 -9.55 -7.33
C ALA A 78 2.68 -10.72 -7.62
N ALA A 79 3.03 -10.90 -8.89
CA ALA A 79 4.04 -11.84 -9.34
C ALA A 79 5.02 -11.11 -10.25
N ILE A 80 6.31 -11.23 -9.96
CA ILE A 80 7.39 -10.57 -10.69
C ILE A 80 8.42 -11.64 -11.06
N TYR A 81 8.72 -11.74 -12.35
CA TYR A 81 9.88 -12.49 -12.84
C TYR A 81 11.05 -11.53 -12.98
N GLY A 82 12.15 -11.83 -12.35
CA GLY A 82 13.34 -10.98 -12.31
C GLY A 82 14.61 -11.68 -12.77
N LYS A 83 15.54 -10.86 -13.22
CA LYS A 83 16.88 -11.27 -13.63
C LYS A 83 17.94 -10.45 -12.91
N ARG A 84 18.90 -11.14 -12.32
CA ARG A 84 20.14 -10.55 -11.81
C ARG A 84 21.13 -10.44 -12.96
N VAL A 85 21.47 -9.21 -13.33
CA VAL A 85 22.45 -8.93 -14.41
C VAL A 85 23.85 -8.91 -13.87
N SER A 86 24.02 -8.43 -12.62
CA SER A 86 25.29 -8.43 -11.87
C SER A 86 25.00 -8.46 -10.38
N GLU A 87 26.03 -8.44 -9.54
CA GLU A 87 25.87 -8.32 -8.09
C GLU A 87 25.18 -7.02 -7.67
N THR A 88 25.29 -5.98 -8.49
CA THR A 88 24.79 -4.64 -8.20
C THR A 88 23.58 -4.23 -9.04
N LYS A 89 23.11 -5.11 -9.96
CA LYS A 89 22.03 -4.76 -10.89
C LYS A 89 21.07 -5.92 -11.07
N ARG A 90 19.79 -5.63 -10.83
CA ARG A 90 18.67 -6.55 -11.10
C ARG A 90 17.48 -5.80 -11.66
N TRP A 91 16.68 -6.48 -12.45
CA TRP A 91 15.44 -5.96 -12.98
C TRP A 91 14.39 -7.07 -13.07
N GLY A 92 13.14 -6.70 -13.20
CA GLY A 92 12.06 -7.65 -13.34
C GLY A 92 10.81 -7.03 -13.91
N LEU A 93 9.96 -7.87 -14.47
CA LEU A 93 8.65 -7.51 -14.97
C LEU A 93 7.60 -8.40 -14.30
N GLY A 94 6.45 -7.84 -14.06
CA GLY A 94 5.39 -8.56 -13.38
C GLY A 94 4.01 -7.96 -13.61
N LEU A 95 3.06 -8.57 -12.93
CA LEU A 95 1.68 -8.14 -12.90
C LEU A 95 1.19 -8.15 -11.45
N ALA A 96 0.47 -7.13 -11.07
CA ALA A 96 -0.19 -7.05 -9.78
C ALA A 96 -1.70 -6.94 -9.95
N ARG A 97 -2.44 -7.71 -9.17
CA ARG A 97 -3.87 -7.53 -8.92
C ARG A 97 -4.01 -6.79 -7.60
N THR A 98 -4.61 -5.62 -7.62
CA THR A 98 -4.68 -4.78 -6.42
C THR A 98 -5.97 -3.96 -6.34
N TYR A 99 -6.41 -3.67 -5.12
CA TYR A 99 -7.49 -2.73 -4.80
C TYR A 99 -6.97 -1.37 -4.29
N ARG A 100 -5.65 -1.22 -4.16
CA ARG A 100 -5.07 -0.03 -3.52
C ARG A 100 -5.27 1.27 -4.28
N VAL A 101 -5.54 1.18 -5.59
CA VAL A 101 -5.78 2.35 -6.44
C VAL A 101 -7.28 2.47 -6.79
N GLY A 102 -8.14 2.27 -5.82
CA GLY A 102 -9.60 2.37 -5.99
C GLY A 102 -10.28 1.03 -6.32
N ASN A 103 -10.78 0.84 -7.52
CA ASN A 103 -11.38 -0.43 -7.94
C ASN A 103 -10.31 -1.51 -8.14
N LEU A 104 -10.77 -2.77 -8.29
CA LEU A 104 -9.87 -3.84 -8.69
C LEU A 104 -9.15 -3.47 -9.99
N ASN A 105 -7.84 -3.44 -9.94
CA ASN A 105 -6.99 -3.16 -11.09
C ASN A 105 -5.94 -4.25 -11.29
N TYR A 106 -5.62 -4.50 -12.54
CA TYR A 106 -4.44 -5.24 -12.95
C TYR A 106 -3.40 -4.24 -13.43
N VAL A 107 -2.28 -4.19 -12.74
CA VAL A 107 -1.25 -3.17 -12.95
C VAL A 107 0.04 -3.85 -13.36
N PRO A 108 0.65 -3.48 -14.51
CA PRO A 108 1.99 -3.94 -14.84
C PRO A 108 2.99 -3.42 -13.81
N VAL A 109 3.93 -4.27 -13.41
CA VAL A 109 4.96 -3.95 -12.43
C VAL A 109 6.31 -4.01 -13.10
N LEU A 110 7.10 -2.95 -12.96
CA LEU A 110 8.49 -2.90 -13.32
C LEU A 110 9.34 -2.81 -12.05
N MET A 111 10.23 -3.76 -11.87
CA MET A 111 11.25 -3.74 -10.81
C MET A 111 12.61 -3.41 -11.43
N TYR A 112 13.32 -2.47 -10.85
CA TYR A 112 14.67 -2.11 -11.26
C TYR A 112 15.48 -1.63 -10.07
N ASP A 113 16.55 -2.38 -9.76
CA ASP A 113 17.46 -2.02 -8.70
C ASP A 113 18.87 -1.96 -9.26
N VAL A 114 19.55 -0.90 -8.95
CA VAL A 114 20.96 -0.72 -9.28
C VAL A 114 21.69 -0.04 -8.13
N THR A 115 22.90 -0.49 -7.91
CA THR A 115 23.84 0.16 -6.98
C THR A 115 25.14 0.38 -7.72
N SER A 116 25.72 1.56 -7.61
CA SER A 116 27.02 1.88 -8.22
C SER A 116 28.13 0.99 -7.62
N SER A 117 29.19 0.77 -8.37
CA SER A 117 30.34 -0.07 -7.95
C SER A 117 31.01 0.44 -6.68
N ASP A 118 31.03 1.77 -6.47
CA ASP A 118 31.53 2.41 -5.25
C ASP A 118 30.51 2.43 -4.10
N ARG A 119 29.30 1.88 -4.34
CA ARG A 119 28.16 1.83 -3.41
C ARG A 119 27.69 3.19 -2.90
N LYS A 120 28.09 4.28 -3.54
CA LYS A 120 27.63 5.63 -3.17
C LYS A 120 26.23 5.91 -3.65
N TRP A 121 25.89 5.49 -4.88
CA TRP A 121 24.58 5.67 -5.47
C TRP A 121 23.80 4.36 -5.51
N GLY A 122 22.51 4.46 -5.33
CA GLY A 122 21.60 3.34 -5.55
C GLY A 122 20.24 3.84 -6.01
N THR A 123 19.55 3.00 -6.77
CA THR A 123 18.16 3.25 -7.19
C THR A 123 17.38 1.98 -6.98
N GLU A 124 16.22 2.10 -6.36
CA GLU A 124 15.25 1.04 -6.17
C GLU A 124 13.90 1.48 -6.73
N ILE A 125 13.46 0.82 -7.77
CA ILE A 125 12.19 1.11 -8.44
C ILE A 125 11.32 -0.13 -8.39
N LEU A 126 10.09 0.04 -7.93
CA LEU A 126 8.98 -0.89 -8.05
C LEU A 126 7.78 -0.11 -8.60
N PHE A 127 7.85 0.21 -9.89
CA PHE A 127 6.85 1.03 -10.54
C PHE A 127 5.53 0.27 -10.72
N PRO A 128 4.35 0.89 -10.49
CA PRO A 128 4.17 2.29 -10.13
C PRO A 128 4.20 2.58 -8.62
N ALA A 129 4.40 1.57 -7.76
CA ALA A 129 4.20 1.70 -6.32
C ALA A 129 5.21 2.62 -5.64
N ARG A 130 6.48 2.55 -6.04
CA ARG A 130 7.54 3.38 -5.47
C ARG A 130 8.73 3.53 -6.41
N ALA A 131 9.47 4.61 -6.23
CA ALA A 131 10.78 4.81 -6.82
C ALA A 131 11.65 5.62 -5.84
N HIS A 132 12.79 5.08 -5.48
CA HIS A 132 13.73 5.69 -4.55
C HIS A 132 15.11 5.79 -5.19
N GLY A 133 15.75 6.94 -5.00
CA GLY A 133 17.18 7.14 -5.19
C GLY A 133 17.87 7.25 -3.84
N ARG A 134 19.07 6.72 -3.74
CA ARG A 134 19.88 6.74 -2.53
C ARG A 134 21.28 7.30 -2.84
N TYR A 135 21.78 8.16 -1.95
CA TYR A 135 23.15 8.61 -1.97
C TYR A 135 23.79 8.44 -0.59
N ASN A 136 24.86 7.66 -0.50
CA ASN A 136 25.60 7.43 0.73
C ASN A 136 26.76 8.42 0.83
N PHE A 137 26.68 9.36 1.77
CA PHE A 137 27.78 10.30 2.07
C PHE A 137 28.90 9.62 2.84
N SER A 138 28.53 8.73 3.77
CA SER A 138 29.43 7.96 4.61
C SER A 138 28.80 6.62 4.98
N LYS A 139 29.51 5.83 5.81
CA LYS A 139 28.96 4.56 6.33
C LYS A 139 27.69 4.73 7.17
N ASN A 140 27.51 5.90 7.79
CA ASN A 140 26.43 6.17 8.75
C ASN A 140 25.48 7.28 8.29
N SER A 141 25.67 7.82 7.09
CA SER A 141 24.86 8.92 6.57
C SER A 141 24.48 8.68 5.13
N LEU A 142 23.19 8.71 4.87
CA LEU A 142 22.64 8.56 3.53
C LEU A 142 21.54 9.61 3.29
N LEU A 143 21.34 9.95 2.05
CA LEU A 143 20.20 10.69 1.55
C LEU A 143 19.32 9.72 0.78
N LEU A 144 18.05 9.61 1.16
CA LEU A 144 17.01 8.91 0.42
C LEU A 144 16.05 9.93 -0.17
N PHE A 145 15.72 9.81 -1.44
CA PHE A 145 14.74 10.66 -2.11
C PHE A 145 13.90 9.84 -3.09
N GLY A 146 12.66 10.21 -3.23
CA GLY A 146 11.77 9.49 -4.13
C GLY A 146 10.30 9.69 -3.82
N TYR A 147 9.49 8.72 -4.22
CA TYR A 147 8.08 8.69 -3.91
C TYR A 147 7.58 7.29 -3.59
N GLU A 148 6.50 7.24 -2.84
CA GLU A 148 5.69 6.06 -2.59
C GLU A 148 4.22 6.38 -2.87
N LEU A 149 3.54 5.46 -3.56
CA LEU A 149 2.10 5.50 -3.74
C LEU A 149 1.46 4.55 -2.73
N GLU A 150 0.64 5.07 -1.85
CA GLU A 150 -0.22 4.29 -0.98
C GLU A 150 -1.67 4.49 -1.31
N GLY A 151 -2.45 3.43 -1.25
CA GLY A 151 -3.88 3.49 -1.41
C GLY A 151 -4.57 2.50 -0.48
N GLN A 152 -5.67 2.95 0.12
CA GLN A 152 -6.53 2.14 0.96
C GLN A 152 -7.99 2.42 0.63
N SER A 153 -8.82 1.38 0.67
CA SER A 153 -10.26 1.49 0.53
C SER A 153 -10.90 0.95 1.79
N TYR A 154 -11.74 1.76 2.42
CA TYR A 154 -12.46 1.43 3.62
C TYR A 154 -13.94 1.24 3.31
N ARG A 155 -14.53 0.16 3.74
CA ARG A 155 -15.96 -0.06 3.67
C ARG A 155 -16.65 0.62 4.85
N MET A 156 -17.71 1.36 4.57
CA MET A 156 -18.53 2.04 5.58
C MET A 156 -19.79 1.24 5.86
N ASP A 157 -19.76 0.35 6.86
CA ASP A 157 -20.91 -0.48 7.21
C ASP A 157 -22.01 0.35 7.89
N ALA A 158 -21.66 1.39 8.64
CA ALA A 158 -22.63 2.29 9.25
C ALA A 158 -23.57 2.99 8.25
N LEU A 159 -23.10 3.17 7.01
CA LEU A 159 -23.85 3.84 5.94
C LEU A 159 -24.43 2.85 4.92
N SER A 160 -24.01 1.59 4.95
CA SER A 160 -24.45 0.59 4.01
C SER A 160 -25.84 0.07 4.37
N LYS A 161 -26.82 0.24 3.47
CA LYS A 161 -28.19 -0.25 3.63
C LYS A 161 -28.57 -1.08 2.41
N GLY A 162 -29.02 -2.32 2.65
CA GLY A 162 -29.40 -3.24 1.59
C GLY A 162 -28.22 -3.57 0.65
N ASN A 163 -28.43 -3.42 -0.66
CA ASN A 163 -27.39 -3.69 -1.68
C ASN A 163 -26.41 -2.54 -1.90
N ASN A 164 -26.60 -1.40 -1.23
CA ASN A 164 -25.74 -0.24 -1.40
C ASN A 164 -24.58 -0.29 -0.38
N SER A 165 -23.36 -0.40 -0.87
CA SER A 165 -22.15 -0.29 -0.05
C SER A 165 -21.47 1.04 -0.29
N TYR A 166 -21.13 1.74 0.78
CA TYR A 166 -20.34 2.96 0.71
C TYR A 166 -18.88 2.66 1.01
N GLU A 167 -18.00 3.27 0.24
CA GLU A 167 -16.55 3.12 0.39
C GLU A 167 -15.87 4.49 0.47
N ILE A 168 -14.94 4.60 1.42
CA ILE A 168 -13.98 5.69 1.46
C ILE A 168 -12.70 5.20 0.80
N ARG A 169 -12.19 5.94 -0.15
CA ARG A 169 -10.92 5.67 -0.80
C ARG A 169 -9.93 6.76 -0.44
N ARG A 170 -8.79 6.32 0.06
CA ARG A 170 -7.66 7.18 0.37
C ARG A 170 -6.51 6.81 -0.56
N GLY A 171 -6.08 7.76 -1.37
CA GLY A 171 -4.87 7.65 -2.18
C GLY A 171 -3.87 8.69 -1.71
N GLU A 172 -2.63 8.29 -1.49
CA GLU A 172 -1.56 9.18 -1.06
C GLU A 172 -0.35 9.02 -1.98
N LEU A 173 0.15 10.14 -2.45
CA LEU A 173 1.49 10.25 -3.01
C LEU A 173 2.38 10.84 -1.92
N ARG A 174 3.32 10.04 -1.43
CA ARG A 174 4.25 10.47 -0.38
C ARG A 174 5.61 10.73 -1.00
N PRO A 175 6.01 12.00 -1.17
CA PRO A 175 7.40 12.31 -1.42
C PRO A 175 8.22 11.91 -0.18
N ARG A 176 9.38 11.31 -0.41
CA ARG A 176 10.27 10.84 0.66
C ARG A 176 11.61 11.56 0.53
N LEU A 177 12.05 12.13 1.64
CA LEU A 177 13.37 12.72 1.81
C LEU A 177 13.84 12.40 3.24
N GLU A 178 14.90 11.61 3.34
CA GLU A 178 15.48 11.18 4.63
C GLU A 178 17.00 11.30 4.61
#